data_d0cefea36a94d56d9585d058c91d48b6
#
_entry.id   d0cefea36a94d56d9585d058c91d48b6
#
_cell.length_a   1.000
_cell.length_b   1.000
_cell.length_c   1.000
_cell.angle_alpha   90.00
_cell.angle_beta   90.00
_cell.angle_gamma   90.00
#
_symmetry.space_group_name_H-M   'P 1'
#
loop_
_entity.id
_entity.type
_entity.pdbx_description
1 polymer ?
#
loop_
_entity_poly.entity_id
_entity_poly.type
_entity_poly.pdbx_seq_one_letter_code
_entity_poly.pdbx_strand_id
1 'polypeptide(L)'
;MILSSFIPPPSSLFQMRRPERVADLLREEISQIVGYELEDPRLTPVTVTDVRLSDNLKTVIVYVTVAGGEEEYKSALAALRHATPYVRKQLGLSLNLHRTPEIHFVRDRVEEGGERVDKLLTEIEQEWAERKDDG
;
A
#
# COMPACT_ATOMS: atom_id res chain seq x y z
N MET A 1 -29.54 -6.09 -9.33
CA MET A 1 -29.44 -5.39 -10.22
C MET A 1 -29.16 -3.98 -9.99
N ILE A 2 -29.77 -3.35 -9.22
CA ILE A 2 -29.63 -1.94 -9.02
C ILE A 2 -28.46 -1.60 -8.13
N LEU A 3 -27.91 -2.60 -7.46
CA LEU A 3 -26.80 -2.40 -6.55
C LEU A 3 -25.55 -1.82 -7.21
N SER A 4 -25.39 -2.11 -8.50
CA SER A 4 -24.24 -1.58 -9.23
C SER A 4 -24.26 -0.07 -9.37
N SER A 5 -25.43 0.56 -9.23
CA SER A 5 -25.53 1.99 -9.32
C SER A 5 -25.17 2.70 -8.02
N PHE A 6 -25.01 1.94 -6.94
CA PHE A 6 -24.69 2.50 -5.64
C PHE A 6 -23.21 2.42 -5.35
N ILE A 7 -22.42 2.98 -6.22
CA ILE A 7 -21.00 3.12 -5.99
C ILE A 7 -20.78 4.52 -5.44
N PRO A 8 -20.32 4.65 -4.19
CA PRO A 8 -20.12 5.98 -3.63
C PRO A 8 -19.02 6.70 -4.41
N PRO A 9 -19.14 8.01 -4.59
CA PRO A 9 -18.09 8.76 -5.27
C PRO A 9 -16.79 8.70 -4.48
N PRO A 10 -15.62 8.79 -5.15
CA PRO A 10 -14.34 8.70 -4.46
C PRO A 10 -14.19 9.66 -3.28
N SER A 11 -14.81 10.82 -3.36
CA SER A 11 -14.78 11.77 -2.26
C SER A 11 -15.40 11.24 -0.98
N SER A 12 -16.30 10.26 -1.07
CA SER A 12 -16.93 9.68 0.11
C SER A 12 -15.95 8.84 0.94
N LEU A 13 -14.82 8.45 0.37
CA LEU A 13 -13.78 7.75 1.11
C LEU A 13 -13.28 8.60 2.28
N PHE A 14 -13.15 9.89 2.05
CA PHE A 14 -12.68 10.80 3.10
C PHE A 14 -13.75 11.05 4.14
N GLN A 15 -15.02 10.91 3.77
CA GLN A 15 -16.12 11.05 4.70
C GLN A 15 -16.26 9.84 5.63
N MET A 16 -15.80 8.68 5.18
CA MET A 16 -15.87 7.47 5.99
C MET A 16 -14.92 7.51 7.18
N ARG A 17 -13.82 8.23 7.04
CA ARG A 17 -12.83 8.50 8.11
C ARG A 17 -12.42 7.32 8.99
N ARG A 18 -12.59 6.11 8.51
CA ARG A 18 -12.17 4.92 9.23
C ARG A 18 -10.97 4.34 8.50
N PRO A 19 -9.78 4.40 9.12
CA PRO A 19 -8.57 3.92 8.47
C PRO A 19 -8.67 2.48 7.97
N GLU A 20 -9.44 1.62 8.67
CA GLU A 20 -9.58 0.23 8.25
C GLU A 20 -10.28 0.10 6.89
N ARG A 21 -11.31 0.89 6.65
CA ARG A 21 -12.06 0.84 5.38
C ARG A 21 -11.25 1.42 4.24
N VAL A 22 -10.55 2.50 4.51
CA VAL A 22 -9.67 3.10 3.52
C VAL A 22 -8.55 2.14 3.19
N ALA A 23 -8.00 1.47 4.20
CA ALA A 23 -6.95 0.48 4.00
C ALA A 23 -7.43 -0.69 3.11
N ASP A 24 -8.67 -1.15 3.29
CA ASP A 24 -9.23 -2.21 2.45
C ASP A 24 -9.33 -1.79 0.99
N LEU A 25 -9.77 -0.56 0.74
CA LEU A 25 -9.85 -0.03 -0.61
C LEU A 25 -8.47 0.14 -1.23
N LEU A 26 -7.52 0.63 -0.45
CA LEU A 26 -6.15 0.76 -0.91
C LEU A 26 -5.56 -0.61 -1.23
N ARG A 27 -5.86 -1.61 -0.41
CA ARG A 27 -5.37 -2.98 -0.65
C ARG A 27 -5.89 -3.51 -1.98
N GLU A 28 -7.17 -3.34 -2.26
CA GLU A 28 -7.75 -3.78 -3.53
C GLU A 28 -7.08 -3.08 -4.72
N GLU A 29 -6.96 -1.76 -4.65
CA GLU A 29 -6.36 -1.01 -5.75
C GLU A 29 -4.89 -1.33 -5.94
N ILE A 30 -4.13 -1.40 -4.86
CA ILE A 30 -2.70 -1.72 -4.93
C ILE A 30 -2.50 -3.14 -5.45
N SER A 31 -3.31 -4.10 -4.99
CA SER A 31 -3.25 -5.48 -5.47
C SER A 31 -3.48 -5.54 -6.97
N GLN A 32 -4.43 -4.77 -7.46
CA GLN A 32 -4.74 -4.72 -8.87
C GLN A 32 -3.62 -4.08 -9.68
N ILE A 33 -3.06 -2.99 -9.19
CA ILE A 33 -1.94 -2.34 -9.87
C ILE A 33 -0.74 -3.28 -9.94
N VAL A 34 -0.37 -3.87 -8.82
CA VAL A 34 0.79 -4.77 -8.74
C VAL A 34 0.56 -6.05 -9.57
N GLY A 35 -0.67 -6.59 -9.53
CA GLY A 35 -0.97 -7.85 -10.19
C GLY A 35 -1.22 -7.75 -11.68
N TYR A 36 -1.77 -6.63 -12.14
CA TYR A 36 -2.24 -6.53 -13.52
C TYR A 36 -1.66 -5.37 -14.33
N GLU A 37 -1.29 -4.28 -13.69
CA GLU A 37 -0.80 -3.11 -14.43
C GLU A 37 0.71 -3.05 -14.57
N LEU A 38 1.44 -3.61 -13.61
CA LEU A 38 2.89 -3.64 -13.69
C LEU A 38 3.35 -4.84 -14.51
N GLU A 39 4.07 -4.59 -15.59
CA GLU A 39 4.51 -5.63 -16.51
C GLU A 39 5.93 -6.10 -16.22
N ASP A 40 6.27 -6.23 -14.96
CA ASP A 40 7.59 -6.68 -14.54
C ASP A 40 7.51 -8.15 -14.12
N PRO A 41 8.22 -9.07 -14.82
CA PRO A 41 8.17 -10.49 -14.46
C PRO A 41 8.64 -10.79 -13.03
N ARG A 42 9.45 -9.93 -12.45
CA ARG A 42 9.89 -10.09 -11.06
C ARG A 42 8.71 -9.97 -10.07
N LEU A 43 7.60 -9.38 -10.50
CA LEU A 43 6.43 -9.18 -9.66
C LEU A 43 5.39 -10.29 -9.80
N THR A 44 5.59 -11.22 -10.73
CA THR A 44 4.67 -12.35 -10.91
C THR A 44 4.44 -13.14 -9.62
N PRO A 45 5.47 -13.45 -8.81
CA PRO A 45 5.26 -14.22 -7.58
C PRO A 45 4.81 -13.40 -6.38
N VAL A 46 4.53 -12.10 -6.56
CA VAL A 46 4.17 -11.22 -5.44
C VAL A 46 2.69 -11.28 -5.15
N THR A 47 2.36 -11.40 -3.86
CA THR A 47 0.98 -11.29 -3.37
C THR A 47 0.93 -10.23 -2.28
N VAL A 48 0.00 -9.29 -2.42
CA VAL A 48 -0.26 -8.30 -1.38
C VAL A 48 -1.12 -8.98 -0.31
N THR A 49 -0.61 -9.05 0.91
CA THR A 49 -1.30 -9.76 1.99
C THR A 49 -2.05 -8.82 2.92
N ASP A 50 -1.58 -7.62 3.10
CA ASP A 50 -2.26 -6.65 3.96
C ASP A 50 -1.77 -5.24 3.64
N VAL A 51 -2.55 -4.26 4.07
CA VAL A 51 -2.22 -2.85 3.94
C VAL A 51 -2.54 -2.17 5.25
N ARG A 52 -1.61 -1.40 5.77
CA ARG A 52 -1.78 -0.60 6.97
C ARG A 52 -1.63 0.86 6.64
N LEU A 53 -2.58 1.65 7.10
CA LEU A 53 -2.61 3.08 6.86
C LEU A 53 -2.37 3.82 8.17
N SER A 54 -1.49 4.82 8.15
CA SER A 54 -1.24 5.63 9.33
C SER A 54 -2.47 6.45 9.69
N ASP A 55 -2.58 6.84 10.97
CA ASP A 55 -3.72 7.61 11.47
C ASP A 55 -3.86 8.95 10.77
N ASN A 56 -2.75 9.54 10.35
CA ASN A 56 -2.77 10.82 9.63
C ASN A 56 -3.00 10.66 8.13
N LEU A 57 -3.18 9.44 7.65
CA LEU A 57 -3.44 9.09 6.25
C LEU A 57 -2.29 9.46 5.30
N LYS A 58 -1.09 9.66 5.82
CA LYS A 58 0.06 10.08 5.00
C LYS A 58 0.98 8.93 4.59
N THR A 59 0.88 7.80 5.26
CA THR A 59 1.77 6.67 5.02
C THR A 59 1.00 5.38 4.93
N VAL A 60 1.35 4.57 3.94
CA VAL A 60 0.76 3.25 3.72
C VAL A 60 1.89 2.22 3.74
N ILE A 61 1.74 1.20 4.57
CA ILE A 61 2.61 0.04 4.56
C ILE A 61 1.89 -1.09 3.83
N VAL A 62 2.50 -1.59 2.78
CA VAL A 62 1.95 -2.69 1.99
C VAL A 62 2.77 -3.94 2.28
N TYR A 63 2.15 -4.92 2.91
CA TYR A 63 2.80 -6.18 3.21
C TYR A 63 2.64 -7.13 2.05
N VAL A 64 3.74 -7.75 1.63
CA VAL A 64 3.75 -8.65 0.49
C VAL A 64 4.44 -9.95 0.85
N THR A 65 3.99 -11.04 0.23
CA THR A 65 4.71 -12.29 0.21
C THR A 65 5.17 -12.55 -1.22
N VAL A 66 6.27 -13.28 -1.35
CA VAL A 66 6.85 -13.61 -2.64
C VAL A 66 7.11 -15.10 -2.67
N ALA A 67 6.54 -15.79 -3.66
CA ALA A 67 6.81 -17.22 -3.84
C ALA A 67 8.25 -17.40 -4.31
N GLY A 68 9.01 -18.26 -3.63
CA GLY A 68 10.39 -18.52 -3.96
C GLY A 68 11.30 -18.31 -2.76
N GLY A 69 12.58 -18.09 -3.02
CA GLY A 69 13.58 -17.91 -1.98
C GLY A 69 13.95 -16.44 -1.76
N GLU A 70 15.06 -16.25 -1.05
CA GLU A 70 15.53 -14.90 -0.72
C GLU A 70 15.88 -14.06 -1.97
N GLU A 71 16.41 -14.71 -3.00
CA GLU A 71 16.76 -14.00 -4.23
C GLU A 71 15.51 -13.43 -4.91
N GLU A 72 14.43 -14.23 -4.94
CA GLU A 72 13.17 -13.79 -5.50
C GLU A 72 12.58 -12.65 -4.68
N TYR A 73 12.70 -12.68 -3.35
CA TYR A 73 12.29 -11.59 -2.50
C TYR A 73 13.05 -10.31 -2.81
N LYS A 74 14.36 -10.40 -2.89
CA LYS A 74 15.20 -9.23 -3.18
C LYS A 74 14.84 -8.61 -4.51
N SER A 75 14.69 -9.44 -5.55
CA SER A 75 14.30 -8.97 -6.87
C SER A 75 12.94 -8.31 -6.86
N ALA A 76 11.98 -8.94 -6.21
CA ALA A 76 10.61 -8.42 -6.17
C ALA A 76 10.52 -7.11 -5.42
N LEU A 77 11.18 -7.01 -4.26
CA LEU A 77 11.16 -5.78 -3.48
C LEU A 77 11.87 -4.65 -4.21
N ALA A 78 12.95 -4.95 -4.90
CA ALA A 78 13.63 -3.94 -5.73
C ALA A 78 12.71 -3.44 -6.84
N ALA A 79 11.98 -4.36 -7.49
CA ALA A 79 11.03 -4.00 -8.54
C ALA A 79 9.87 -3.15 -7.99
N LEU A 80 9.36 -3.50 -6.82
CA LEU A 80 8.28 -2.75 -6.18
C LEU A 80 8.73 -1.33 -5.81
N ARG A 81 9.93 -1.20 -5.28
CA ARG A 81 10.49 0.12 -4.95
C ARG A 81 10.67 0.97 -6.20
N HIS A 82 11.14 0.35 -7.26
CA HIS A 82 11.30 1.04 -8.54
C HIS A 82 9.96 1.49 -9.09
N ALA A 83 8.92 0.69 -8.91
CA ALA A 83 7.59 0.96 -9.43
C ALA A 83 6.75 1.87 -8.50
N THR A 84 7.24 2.19 -7.32
CA THR A 84 6.46 2.96 -6.33
C THR A 84 5.93 4.28 -6.87
N PRO A 85 6.69 5.10 -7.62
CA PRO A 85 6.13 6.33 -8.18
C PRO A 85 4.95 6.08 -9.11
N TYR A 86 5.01 5.02 -9.91
CA TYR A 86 3.90 4.65 -10.78
C TYR A 86 2.69 4.20 -9.97
N VAL A 87 2.91 3.37 -8.95
CA VAL A 87 1.83 2.90 -8.09
C VAL A 87 1.13 4.08 -7.42
N ARG A 88 1.90 5.02 -6.90
CA ARG A 88 1.34 6.22 -6.27
C ARG A 88 0.51 7.04 -7.25
N LYS A 89 1.01 7.21 -8.45
CA LYS A 89 0.30 7.97 -9.48
C LYS A 89 -1.02 7.30 -9.83
N GLN A 90 -1.01 5.99 -10.07
CA GLN A 90 -2.21 5.25 -10.43
C GLN A 90 -3.22 5.24 -9.28
N LEU A 91 -2.73 5.06 -8.06
CA LEU A 91 -3.57 5.09 -6.88
C LEU A 91 -4.28 6.44 -6.74
N GLY A 92 -3.55 7.51 -6.92
CA GLY A 92 -4.10 8.85 -6.86
C GLY A 92 -5.17 9.09 -7.90
N LEU A 93 -4.97 8.58 -9.12
CA LEU A 93 -5.94 8.71 -10.20
C LEU A 93 -7.17 7.83 -9.97
N SER A 94 -6.96 6.57 -9.59
CA SER A 94 -8.06 5.61 -9.41
C SER A 94 -8.98 6.01 -8.27
N LEU A 95 -8.43 6.51 -7.18
CA LEU A 95 -9.20 6.89 -6.00
C LEU A 95 -9.46 8.38 -5.90
N ASN A 96 -9.03 9.13 -6.91
CA ASN A 96 -9.20 10.58 -6.95
C ASN A 96 -8.68 11.26 -5.68
N LEU A 97 -7.49 10.85 -5.25
CA LEU A 97 -6.90 11.36 -4.03
C LEU A 97 -6.26 12.73 -4.27
N HIS A 98 -6.57 13.66 -3.40
CA HIS A 98 -5.98 14.98 -3.46
C HIS A 98 -4.48 14.93 -3.14
N ARG A 99 -4.13 14.12 -2.14
CA ARG A 99 -2.74 13.83 -1.78
C ARG A 99 -2.56 12.34 -1.69
N THR A 100 -1.62 11.82 -2.46
CA THR A 100 -1.33 10.39 -2.43
C THR A 100 -0.40 10.08 -1.26
N PRO A 101 -0.73 9.09 -0.43
CA PRO A 101 0.15 8.74 0.69
C PRO A 101 1.47 8.17 0.20
N GLU A 102 2.47 8.24 1.05
CA GLU A 102 3.75 7.58 0.83
C GLU A 102 3.54 6.08 0.98
N ILE A 103 4.09 5.30 0.06
CA ILE A 103 3.89 3.85 0.03
C ILE A 103 5.21 3.14 0.34
N HIS A 104 5.16 2.18 1.27
CA HIS A 104 6.29 1.34 1.61
C HIS A 104 5.91 -0.12 1.45
N PHE A 105 6.66 -0.86 0.64
CA PHE A 105 6.45 -2.29 0.47
C PHE A 105 7.37 -3.04 1.43
N VAL A 106 6.79 -3.94 2.21
CA VAL A 106 7.48 -4.65 3.28
C VAL A 106 7.13 -6.13 3.22
N ARG A 107 8.12 -6.98 3.46
CA ARG A 107 7.90 -8.42 3.52
C ARG A 107 6.98 -8.78 4.67
N ASP A 108 5.93 -9.55 4.38
CA ASP A 108 5.06 -10.09 5.42
C ASP A 108 5.64 -11.41 5.92
N ARG A 109 6.08 -11.41 7.15
CA ARG A 109 6.73 -12.58 7.77
C ARG A 109 5.80 -13.41 8.65
N VAL A 110 4.52 -13.06 8.71
CA VAL A 110 3.58 -13.76 9.58
C VAL A 110 3.48 -15.24 9.21
N GLU A 111 3.41 -15.57 7.93
CA GLU A 111 3.34 -16.95 7.47
C GLU A 111 4.62 -17.73 7.70
N GLU A 112 5.72 -17.03 7.91
CA GLU A 112 7.03 -17.62 8.18
C GLU A 112 7.31 -17.78 9.67
N GLY A 113 6.29 -17.51 10.53
CA GLY A 113 6.45 -17.55 11.97
C GLY A 113 6.99 -16.25 12.56
N GLY A 114 7.13 -15.21 11.74
CA GLY A 114 7.58 -13.91 12.21
C GLY A 114 6.43 -13.05 12.67
N GLU A 115 6.76 -11.95 13.34
CA GLU A 115 5.77 -10.97 13.76
C GLU A 115 5.76 -9.79 12.81
N ARG A 116 4.59 -9.20 12.63
CA ARG A 116 4.50 -7.91 11.95
C ARG A 116 5.03 -6.85 12.89
N VAL A 117 5.90 -6.02 12.35
CA VAL A 117 6.49 -4.95 13.15
C VAL A 117 5.65 -3.69 12.96
N ASP A 118 4.63 -3.54 13.81
CA ASP A 118 3.81 -2.32 13.80
C ASP A 118 4.63 -1.08 14.15
N LYS A 119 5.80 -1.27 14.74
CA LYS A 119 6.75 -0.20 15.04
C LYS A 119 7.16 0.59 13.80
N LEU A 120 7.12 -0.05 12.63
CA LEU A 120 7.54 0.62 11.39
C LEU A 120 6.68 1.86 11.10
N LEU A 121 5.36 1.73 11.27
CA LEU A 121 4.46 2.86 11.08
C LEU A 121 4.74 3.97 12.09
N THR A 122 4.97 3.60 13.34
CA THR A 122 5.28 4.57 14.39
C THR A 122 6.57 5.31 14.09
N GLU A 123 7.60 4.59 13.66
CA GLU A 123 8.88 5.20 13.30
C GLU A 123 8.74 6.17 12.14
N ILE A 124 7.98 5.80 11.13
CA ILE A 124 7.74 6.66 9.97
C ILE A 124 6.96 7.91 10.38
N GLU A 125 5.96 7.76 11.22
CA GLU A 125 5.18 8.88 11.73
C GLU A 125 6.06 9.84 12.54
N GLN A 126 6.98 9.31 13.32
CA GLN A 126 7.93 10.13 14.07
C GLN A 126 8.85 10.90 13.14
N GLU A 127 9.36 10.28 12.10
CA GLU A 127 10.17 10.93 11.09
C GLU A 127 9.42 12.09 10.44
N TRP A 128 8.15 11.89 10.13
CA TRP A 128 7.32 12.92 9.55
C TRP A 128 7.14 14.10 10.49
N ALA A 129 6.94 13.82 11.79
CA ALA A 129 6.80 14.86 12.79
C ALA A 129 8.09 15.69 12.91
N GLU A 130 9.24 15.01 12.90
CA GLU A 130 10.53 15.68 12.96
C GLU A 130 10.77 16.57 11.75
N ARG A 131 10.42 16.10 10.56
CA ARG A 131 10.54 16.90 9.34
C ARG A 131 9.66 18.14 9.39
N LYS A 132 8.48 18.03 10.01
CA LYS A 132 7.60 19.18 10.16
C LYS A 132 8.19 20.23 11.07
N ASP A 133 8.87 19.80 12.13
CA ASP A 133 9.49 20.72 13.07
C ASP A 133 10.69 21.44 12.45
N ASP A 134 11.36 20.79 11.51
CA ASP A 134 12.51 21.37 10.82
C ASP A 134 12.11 22.29 9.68
N GLY A 135 10.86 22.24 9.29
CA GLY A 135 10.35 23.09 8.23
C GLY A 135 9.59 24.25 8.78
#